data_8355bf10c19f02e83258c64d6ccbace4
#
_entry.id   8355bf10c19f02e83258c64d6ccbace4
#
_cell.length_a   1.000
_cell.length_b   1.000
_cell.length_c   1.000
_cell.angle_alpha   90.00
_cell.angle_beta   90.00
_cell.angle_gamma   90.00
#
_symmetry.space_group_name_H-M   'P 1'
#
loop_
_entity.id
_entity.type
_entity.pdbx_description
1 polymer ?
#
loop_
_entity_poly.entity_id
_entity_poly.type
_entity_poly.pdbx_seq_one_letter_code
_entity_poly.pdbx_strand_id
1 'polypeptide(L)'
;MAWMENVHRPDGSWMNDVHVSDWNGTTVFAAIALYEALHYHGHLLDDSTHHHWKQRLVEAGEFMMNNPFIYSRRREGMRNMNVNYSASATYALYAIGEMCNRPEFKKEAGEIARGLKEYFYRE
;
A
#
# COMPACT_ATOMS: atom_id res chain seq x y z
N MET A 1 13.16 9.27 5.70
CA MET A 1 13.19 7.79 5.68
C MET A 1 13.54 7.19 7.03
N ALA A 2 14.55 7.67 7.78
CA ALA A 2 14.88 7.11 9.10
C ALA A 2 13.70 7.07 10.09
N TRP A 3 12.82 8.07 10.07
CA TRP A 3 11.60 8.07 10.90
C TRP A 3 10.64 6.92 10.55
N MET A 4 10.56 6.53 9.29
CA MET A 4 9.67 5.44 8.86
C MET A 4 10.02 4.10 9.52
N GLU A 5 11.31 3.84 9.81
CA GLU A 5 11.73 2.63 10.52
C GLU A 5 11.19 2.59 11.96
N ASN A 6 11.10 3.74 12.63
CA ASN A 6 10.61 3.80 14.01
C ASN A 6 9.11 3.48 14.14
N VAL A 7 8.37 3.60 13.06
CA VAL A 7 6.91 3.36 13.03
C VAL A 7 6.53 2.14 12.18
N HIS A 8 7.52 1.41 11.68
CA HIS A 8 7.30 0.15 10.95
C HIS A 8 7.02 -1.00 11.92
N ARG A 9 6.08 -1.87 11.53
CA ARG A 9 5.70 -3.07 12.28
C ARG A 9 6.17 -4.36 11.59
N PRO A 10 6.35 -5.45 12.35
CA PRO A 10 6.77 -6.74 11.79
C PRO A 10 5.81 -7.33 10.76
N ASP A 11 4.54 -6.95 10.76
CA ASP A 11 3.53 -7.39 9.79
C ASP A 11 3.58 -6.63 8.45
N GLY A 12 4.54 -5.71 8.30
CA GLY A 12 4.73 -4.88 7.09
C GLY A 12 3.96 -3.56 7.10
N SER A 13 3.18 -3.29 8.13
CA SER A 13 2.43 -2.04 8.26
C SER A 13 3.25 -0.91 8.86
N TRP A 14 2.75 0.31 8.68
CA TRP A 14 3.26 1.51 9.38
C TRP A 14 2.19 2.11 10.29
N MET A 15 2.62 2.59 11.44
CA MET A 15 1.82 3.43 12.33
C MET A 15 1.96 4.90 11.93
N ASN A 16 0.94 5.69 12.25
CA ASN A 16 1.02 7.15 12.06
C ASN A 16 1.84 7.85 13.15
N ASP A 17 2.01 7.21 14.31
CA ASP A 17 2.82 7.69 15.43
C ASP A 17 3.37 6.50 16.22
N VAL A 18 4.47 6.70 16.95
CA VAL A 18 5.07 5.70 17.85
C VAL A 18 4.17 5.33 19.03
N HIS A 19 3.22 6.17 19.36
CA HIS A 19 2.35 6.00 20.54
C HIS A 19 0.89 5.65 20.20
N VAL A 20 0.50 5.65 18.93
CA VAL A 20 -0.93 5.59 18.59
C VAL A 20 -1.22 4.81 17.33
N SER A 21 -2.21 4.15 17.42
CA SER A 21 -3.40 3.82 16.62
C SER A 21 -3.20 3.05 15.33
N ASP A 22 -4.08 2.08 15.21
CA ASP A 22 -4.31 1.21 14.05
C ASP A 22 -5.05 1.93 12.91
N TRP A 23 -4.66 3.18 12.57
CA TRP A 23 -5.20 3.82 11.39
C TRP A 23 -4.61 3.20 10.12
N ASN A 24 -5.42 2.39 9.49
CA ASN A 24 -5.02 1.54 8.37
C ASN A 24 -4.62 2.31 7.10
N GLY A 25 -5.07 3.56 6.96
CA GLY A 25 -4.66 4.44 5.87
C GLY A 25 -3.17 4.78 5.87
N THR A 26 -2.51 4.77 7.03
CA THR A 26 -1.09 5.10 7.12
C THR A 26 -0.25 4.19 6.24
N THR A 27 -0.48 2.89 6.27
CA THR A 27 0.34 1.93 5.50
C THR A 27 0.26 2.17 4.00
N VAL A 28 -0.93 2.34 3.44
CA VAL A 28 -1.08 2.55 2.00
C VAL A 28 -0.49 3.88 1.54
N PHE A 29 -0.67 4.94 2.33
CA PHE A 29 -0.11 6.25 1.97
C PHE A 29 1.41 6.32 2.19
N ALA A 30 1.93 5.69 3.22
CA ALA A 30 3.38 5.55 3.43
C ALA A 30 4.03 4.75 2.30
N ALA A 31 3.40 3.66 1.86
CA ALA A 31 3.87 2.86 0.74
C ALA A 31 3.92 3.68 -0.57
N ILE A 32 2.89 4.48 -0.86
CA ILE A 32 2.89 5.36 -2.03
C ILE A 32 4.02 6.39 -1.93
N ALA A 33 4.17 7.07 -0.80
CA ALA A 33 5.23 8.06 -0.60
C ALA A 33 6.62 7.45 -0.77
N LEU A 34 6.84 6.26 -0.22
CA LEU A 34 8.11 5.54 -0.35
C LEU A 34 8.36 5.10 -1.80
N TYR A 35 7.34 4.56 -2.47
CA TYR A 35 7.44 4.20 -3.89
C TYR A 35 7.85 5.40 -4.74
N GLU A 36 7.16 6.53 -4.59
CA GLU A 36 7.46 7.76 -5.34
C GLU A 36 8.89 8.25 -5.06
N ALA A 37 9.32 8.21 -3.79
CA ALA A 37 10.68 8.57 -3.42
C ALA A 37 11.72 7.67 -4.09
N LEU A 38 11.52 6.35 -4.11
CA LEU A 38 12.42 5.42 -4.77
C LEU A 38 12.38 5.54 -6.29
N HIS A 39 11.20 5.75 -6.86
CA HIS A 39 11.03 5.87 -8.30
C HIS A 39 11.78 7.08 -8.87
N TYR A 40 11.63 8.24 -8.22
CA TYR A 40 12.23 9.48 -8.72
C TYR A 40 13.65 9.74 -8.18
N HIS A 41 13.98 9.24 -7.00
CA HIS A 41 15.22 9.59 -6.29
C HIS A 41 16.04 8.37 -5.85
N GLY A 42 15.59 7.17 -6.16
CA GLY A 42 16.30 5.94 -5.76
C GLY A 42 17.75 5.86 -6.24
N HIS A 43 18.08 6.50 -7.37
CA HIS A 43 19.42 6.58 -7.93
C HIS A 43 20.42 7.35 -7.02
N LEU A 44 19.92 8.10 -6.03
CA LEU A 44 20.75 8.82 -5.04
C LEU A 44 21.15 7.93 -3.86
N LEU A 45 20.55 6.74 -3.74
CA LEU A 45 20.80 5.80 -2.66
C LEU A 45 21.88 4.80 -3.07
N ASP A 46 22.65 4.33 -2.08
CA ASP A 46 23.48 3.15 -2.29
C ASP A 46 22.61 1.90 -2.48
N ASP A 47 23.18 0.85 -3.07
CA ASP A 47 22.46 -0.37 -3.43
C ASP A 47 21.82 -1.05 -2.22
N SER A 48 22.50 -1.08 -1.08
CA SER A 48 22.01 -1.69 0.15
C SER A 48 20.78 -0.96 0.69
N THR A 49 20.85 0.37 0.77
CA THR A 49 19.74 1.21 1.21
C THR A 49 18.55 1.14 0.26
N HIS A 50 18.81 1.16 -1.05
CA HIS A 50 17.79 1.03 -2.06
C HIS A 50 17.06 -0.34 -1.94
N HIS A 51 17.82 -1.43 -1.80
CA HIS A 51 17.28 -2.76 -1.62
C HIS A 51 16.44 -2.87 -0.34
N HIS A 52 16.91 -2.32 0.76
CA HIS A 52 16.20 -2.29 2.03
C HIS A 52 14.81 -1.65 1.90
N TRP A 53 14.73 -0.49 1.27
CA TRP A 53 13.45 0.21 1.11
C TRP A 53 12.51 -0.47 0.10
N LYS A 54 13.06 -1.12 -0.92
CA LYS A 54 12.24 -1.98 -1.80
C LYS A 54 11.65 -3.16 -1.02
N GLN A 55 12.40 -3.75 -0.10
CA GLN A 55 11.89 -4.81 0.77
C GLN A 55 10.73 -4.29 1.65
N ARG A 56 10.84 -3.10 2.21
CA ARG A 56 9.74 -2.46 2.96
C ARG A 56 8.48 -2.25 2.10
N LEU A 57 8.64 -1.92 0.83
CA LEU A 57 7.51 -1.84 -0.10
C LEU A 57 6.84 -3.19 -0.33
N VAL A 58 7.62 -4.26 -0.48
CA VAL A 58 7.07 -5.61 -0.63
C VAL A 58 6.28 -6.01 0.61
N GLU A 59 6.81 -5.78 1.80
CA GLU A 59 6.13 -6.05 3.07
C GLU A 59 4.81 -5.28 3.21
N ALA A 60 4.79 -4.01 2.80
CA ALA A 60 3.55 -3.22 2.76
C ALA A 60 2.53 -3.79 1.76
N GLY A 61 2.98 -4.23 0.60
CA GLY A 61 2.13 -4.90 -0.38
C GLY A 61 1.52 -6.19 0.17
N GLU A 62 2.33 -7.01 0.84
CA GLU A 62 1.87 -8.24 1.50
C GLU A 62 0.87 -7.93 2.62
N PHE A 63 1.11 -6.90 3.41
CA PHE A 63 0.14 -6.44 4.42
C PHE A 63 -1.21 -6.08 3.78
N MET A 64 -1.20 -5.32 2.68
CA MET A 64 -2.43 -4.98 1.97
C MET A 64 -3.14 -6.22 1.41
N MET A 65 -2.40 -7.18 0.85
CA MET A 65 -2.94 -8.46 0.38
C MET A 65 -3.58 -9.29 1.49
N ASN A 66 -2.98 -9.30 2.68
CA ASN A 66 -3.45 -10.03 3.85
C ASN A 66 -4.62 -9.35 4.57
N ASN A 67 -4.95 -8.11 4.22
CA ASN A 67 -6.02 -7.33 4.82
C ASN A 67 -7.05 -6.85 3.76
N PRO A 68 -7.66 -7.78 3.00
CA PRO A 68 -8.53 -7.42 1.88
C PRO A 68 -9.79 -6.66 2.29
N PHE A 69 -10.27 -6.84 3.52
CA PHE A 69 -11.45 -6.11 4.02
C PHE A 69 -11.19 -4.62 4.26
N ILE A 70 -9.92 -4.24 4.39
CA ILE A 70 -9.53 -2.83 4.53
C ILE A 70 -9.37 -2.18 3.16
N TYR A 71 -8.72 -2.88 2.24
CA TYR A 71 -8.23 -2.29 1.00
C TYR A 71 -8.99 -2.72 -0.26
N SER A 72 -9.59 -3.90 -0.28
CA SER A 72 -10.13 -4.46 -1.52
C SER A 72 -11.52 -5.07 -1.45
N ARG A 73 -12.03 -5.42 -0.29
CA ARG A 73 -13.31 -6.14 -0.16
C ARG A 73 -14.27 -5.43 0.77
N ARG A 74 -15.53 -5.37 0.34
CA ARG A 74 -16.63 -4.98 1.23
C ARG A 74 -16.95 -6.12 2.19
N ARG A 75 -17.16 -5.78 3.46
CA ARG A 75 -17.95 -6.64 4.34
C ARG A 75 -19.42 -6.49 3.99
N GLU A 76 -20.13 -7.61 3.90
CA GLU A 76 -21.58 -7.62 3.76
C GLU A 76 -22.20 -6.75 4.88
N GLY A 77 -23.06 -5.79 4.51
CA GLY A 77 -23.68 -4.85 5.45
C GLY A 77 -22.88 -3.59 5.80
N MET A 78 -21.62 -3.45 5.37
CA MET A 78 -20.87 -2.20 5.53
C MET A 78 -21.17 -1.22 4.40
N ARG A 79 -21.90 -0.14 4.73
CA ARG A 79 -22.22 0.94 3.78
C ARG A 79 -21.02 1.88 3.52
N ASN A 80 -20.02 1.91 4.38
CA ASN A 80 -18.91 2.87 4.35
C ASN A 80 -17.57 2.15 4.26
N MET A 81 -17.23 1.67 3.07
CA MET A 81 -15.84 1.42 2.76
C MET A 81 -15.18 2.77 2.47
N ASN A 82 -14.02 3.02 3.06
CA ASN A 82 -13.21 4.17 2.67
C ASN A 82 -12.68 3.94 1.25
N VAL A 83 -13.39 4.46 0.26
CA VAL A 83 -13.07 4.30 -1.17
C VAL A 83 -11.66 4.80 -1.48
N ASN A 84 -11.19 5.81 -0.75
CA ASN A 84 -9.82 6.31 -0.87
C ASN A 84 -8.77 5.27 -0.51
N TYR A 85 -9.01 4.38 0.45
CA TYR A 85 -8.06 3.30 0.75
C TYR A 85 -7.96 2.30 -0.40
N SER A 86 -9.09 1.92 -0.97
CA SER A 86 -9.11 1.00 -2.11
C SER A 86 -8.52 1.63 -3.37
N ALA A 87 -8.83 2.89 -3.65
CA ALA A 87 -8.24 3.61 -4.76
C ALA A 87 -6.72 3.74 -4.60
N SER A 88 -6.26 4.10 -3.41
CA SER A 88 -4.82 4.20 -3.09
C SER A 88 -4.13 2.84 -3.13
N ALA A 89 -4.77 1.78 -2.63
CA ALA A 89 -4.24 0.41 -2.69
C ALA A 89 -4.11 -0.10 -4.13
N THR A 90 -5.04 0.26 -5.01
CA THR A 90 -4.94 -0.04 -6.45
C THR A 90 -3.65 0.52 -7.02
N TYR A 91 -3.37 1.79 -6.77
CA TYR A 91 -2.13 2.43 -7.24
C TYR A 91 -0.89 1.81 -6.58
N ALA A 92 -0.89 1.69 -5.25
CA ALA A 92 0.26 1.19 -4.49
C ALA A 92 0.63 -0.24 -4.92
N LEU A 93 -0.33 -1.16 -4.96
CA LEU A 93 -0.09 -2.55 -5.34
C LEU A 93 0.39 -2.67 -6.79
N TYR A 94 -0.19 -1.91 -7.71
CA TYR A 94 0.28 -1.92 -9.09
C TYR A 94 1.72 -1.42 -9.20
N ALA A 95 2.02 -0.28 -8.61
CA ALA A 95 3.33 0.36 -8.65
C ALA A 95 4.42 -0.49 -7.98
N ILE A 96 4.14 -1.03 -6.80
CA ILE A 96 5.05 -1.95 -6.10
C ILE A 96 5.24 -3.24 -6.90
N GLY A 97 4.17 -3.76 -7.48
CA GLY A 97 4.21 -4.95 -8.33
C GLY A 97 5.10 -4.77 -9.56
N GLU A 98 5.09 -3.60 -10.18
CA GLU A 98 6.00 -3.25 -11.27
C GLU A 98 7.45 -3.11 -10.77
N MET A 99 7.67 -2.31 -9.74
CA MET A 99 9.03 -2.02 -9.24
C MET A 99 9.73 -3.25 -8.67
N CYS A 100 8.99 -4.12 -7.97
CA CYS A 100 9.54 -5.26 -7.23
C CYS A 100 9.28 -6.61 -7.91
N ASN A 101 8.74 -6.61 -9.12
CA ASN A 101 8.42 -7.83 -9.89
C ASN A 101 7.50 -8.79 -9.13
N ARG A 102 6.37 -8.27 -8.62
CA ARG A 102 5.35 -9.04 -7.90
C ARG A 102 4.03 -9.03 -8.69
N PRO A 103 3.86 -9.98 -9.63
CA PRO A 103 2.68 -10.02 -10.51
C PRO A 103 1.37 -10.23 -9.74
N GLU A 104 1.40 -10.89 -8.58
CA GLU A 104 0.24 -11.07 -7.72
C GLU A 104 -0.30 -9.75 -7.17
N PHE A 105 0.56 -8.77 -6.89
CA PHE A 105 0.14 -7.42 -6.47
C PHE A 105 -0.58 -6.69 -7.61
N LYS A 106 -0.07 -6.82 -8.83
CA LYS A 106 -0.69 -6.22 -10.02
C LYS A 106 -2.05 -6.83 -10.31
N LYS A 107 -2.19 -8.15 -10.13
CA LYS A 107 -3.46 -8.85 -10.28
C LYS A 107 -4.48 -8.32 -9.29
N GLU A 108 -4.12 -8.23 -8.00
CA GLU A 108 -5.02 -7.70 -6.96
C GLU A 108 -5.40 -6.25 -7.24
N ALA A 109 -4.46 -5.41 -7.66
CA ALA A 109 -4.74 -4.03 -8.07
C ALA A 109 -5.83 -3.97 -9.16
N GLY A 110 -5.75 -4.85 -10.15
CA GLY A 110 -6.77 -4.97 -11.19
C GLY A 110 -8.14 -5.40 -10.67
N GLU A 111 -8.18 -6.31 -9.70
CA GLU A 111 -9.43 -6.74 -9.06
C GLU A 111 -10.06 -5.59 -8.25
N ILE A 112 -9.26 -4.86 -7.48
CA ILE A 112 -9.73 -3.70 -6.72
C ILE A 112 -10.28 -2.63 -7.68
N ALA A 113 -9.56 -2.33 -8.75
CA ALA A 113 -9.98 -1.33 -9.74
C ALA A 113 -11.32 -1.69 -10.39
N ARG A 114 -11.53 -2.97 -10.72
CA ARG A 114 -12.83 -3.45 -11.25
C ARG A 114 -13.95 -3.25 -10.25
N GLY A 115 -13.72 -3.54 -8.98
CA GLY A 115 -14.70 -3.31 -7.92
C GLY A 115 -15.03 -1.83 -7.70
N LEU A 116 -14.03 -0.95 -7.83
CA LEU A 116 -14.22 0.50 -7.71
C LEU A 116 -15.07 1.10 -8.83
N LYS A 117 -15.05 0.49 -10.01
CA LYS A 117 -15.84 0.97 -11.15
C LYS A 117 -17.32 1.10 -10.81
N GLU A 118 -17.87 0.21 -10.00
CA GLU A 118 -19.27 0.26 -9.57
C GLU A 118 -19.64 1.52 -8.77
N TYR A 119 -18.65 2.20 -8.15
CA TYR A 119 -18.89 3.42 -7.40
C TYR A 119 -18.96 4.68 -8.27
N PHE A 120 -18.25 4.68 -9.38
CA PHE A 120 -18.11 5.86 -10.21
C PHE A 120 -19.16 5.94 -11.32
N TYR A 121 -19.85 4.84 -11.62
CA TYR A 121 -20.79 4.73 -12.74
C TYR A 121 -22.22 4.38 -12.29
N ARG A 122 -22.55 4.62 -11.04
CA ARG A 122 -23.96 4.58 -10.62
C ARG A 122 -24.63 5.88 -11.02
N GLU A 123 -25.49 5.75 -12.00
CA GLU A 123 -26.49 6.79 -12.24
C GLU A 123 -27.53 6.80 -11.13
#